data_99d78b62cf67f5e80b2896f10f09eb12
#
_entry.id   99d78b62cf67f5e80b2896f10f09eb12
#
_cell.length_a   1.000
_cell.length_b   1.000
_cell.length_c   1.000
_cell.angle_alpha   90.00
_cell.angle_beta   90.00
_cell.angle_gamma   90.00
#
_symmetry.space_group_name_H-M   'P 1'
#
loop_
_entity.id
_entity.type
_entity.pdbx_description
1 polymer ?
#
loop_
_entity_poly.entity_id
_entity_poly.type
_entity_poly.pdbx_seq_one_letter_code
_entity_poly.pdbx_strand_id
1 'polypeptide(L)'
;MTENYPISSSALANRFQVEVLKALSSSFKEMGKDFIVIGAASRDILRKYLKAEASTRRTKDLDIAIGVDTWDDFFLISETLQSKGFRKDSVMKQRFYFQNADSAEYEIDIVPFGGVAKDDQNIYWPPEENPRMSVKGFSSVLKDCINIIVDDDFSFKIPSVPAFFILKLDAWTDRHLLNNKDAKDMSYILNNYYLHDVTKGLHLEICDILSDNFFVIDGQNFVFDGQRVKLYEQAVMEF
;
A
#
# COMPACT_ATOMS: atom_id res chain seq x y z
N MET A 1 19.02 -5.77 -2.21
CA MET A 1 19.27 -4.30 -2.17
C MET A 1 17.96 -3.63 -2.55
N THR A 2 17.50 -2.66 -1.79
CA THR A 2 16.27 -1.91 -2.14
C THR A 2 16.54 -1.08 -3.39
N GLU A 3 15.71 -1.22 -4.42
CA GLU A 3 15.82 -0.46 -5.65
C GLU A 3 15.48 1.01 -5.39
N ASN A 4 16.25 1.94 -5.96
CA ASN A 4 15.98 3.37 -5.91
C ASN A 4 15.32 3.81 -7.23
N TYR A 5 14.18 4.49 -7.12
CA TYR A 5 13.46 5.04 -8.27
C TYR A 5 13.20 6.54 -8.10
N PRO A 6 13.93 7.38 -8.86
CA PRO A 6 13.72 8.84 -8.82
C PRO A 6 12.47 9.25 -9.59
N ILE A 7 11.70 10.16 -9.01
CA ILE A 7 10.54 10.76 -9.64
C ILE A 7 10.53 12.28 -9.43
N SER A 8 9.89 13.01 -10.34
CA SER A 8 9.54 14.40 -10.08
C SER A 8 8.30 14.49 -9.19
N SER A 9 8.20 15.51 -8.35
CA SER A 9 7.01 15.83 -7.56
C SER A 9 5.75 15.98 -8.41
N SER A 10 5.88 16.40 -9.67
CA SER A 10 4.79 16.42 -10.66
C SER A 10 4.21 15.02 -10.95
N ALA A 11 4.93 13.96 -10.58
CA ALA A 11 4.46 12.59 -10.67
C ALA A 11 3.46 12.21 -9.57
N LEU A 12 3.38 12.93 -8.47
CA LEU A 12 2.40 12.73 -7.41
C LEU A 12 1.04 13.34 -7.82
N ALA A 13 -0.02 12.94 -7.12
CA ALA A 13 -1.39 13.28 -7.51
C ALA A 13 -1.68 14.79 -7.51
N ASN A 14 -1.10 15.51 -6.55
CA ASN A 14 -1.23 16.95 -6.40
C ASN A 14 -0.16 17.51 -5.44
N ARG A 15 -0.04 18.86 -5.39
CA ARG A 15 0.89 19.54 -4.49
C ARG A 15 0.68 19.19 -3.01
N PHE A 16 -0.54 19.00 -2.59
CA PHE A 16 -0.84 18.68 -1.19
C PHE A 16 -0.30 17.29 -0.80
N GLN A 17 -0.40 16.30 -1.69
CA GLN A 17 0.23 14.99 -1.47
C GLN A 17 1.75 15.10 -1.33
N VAL A 18 2.40 15.99 -2.11
CA VAL A 18 3.85 16.27 -1.97
C VAL A 18 4.17 16.79 -0.57
N GLU A 19 3.41 17.78 -0.09
CA GLU A 19 3.60 18.40 1.22
C GLU A 19 3.44 17.37 2.36
N VAL A 20 2.40 16.54 2.29
CA VAL A 20 2.15 15.45 3.26
C VAL A 20 3.27 14.43 3.29
N LEU A 21 3.67 13.91 2.11
CA LEU A 21 4.74 12.90 2.01
C LEU A 21 6.09 13.45 2.49
N LYS A 22 6.39 14.72 2.20
CA LYS A 22 7.59 15.38 2.69
C LYS A 22 7.59 15.53 4.21
N ALA A 23 6.45 15.94 4.80
CA ALA A 23 6.30 16.07 6.25
C ALA A 23 6.42 14.70 6.95
N LEU A 24 5.80 13.65 6.40
CA LEU A 24 5.95 12.28 6.89
C LEU A 24 7.40 11.81 6.80
N SER A 25 8.04 11.97 5.61
CA SER A 25 9.44 11.56 5.41
C SER A 25 10.38 12.22 6.42
N SER A 26 10.25 13.53 6.65
CA SER A 26 11.04 14.24 7.66
C SER A 26 10.79 13.71 9.07
N SER A 27 9.51 13.52 9.45
CA SER A 27 9.14 13.04 10.78
C SER A 27 9.66 11.63 11.05
N PHE A 28 9.49 10.71 10.09
CA PHE A 28 9.95 9.33 10.23
C PHE A 28 11.48 9.22 10.23
N LYS A 29 12.17 10.03 9.41
CA LYS A 29 13.63 10.11 9.40
C LYS A 29 14.20 10.56 10.76
N GLU A 30 13.58 11.56 11.39
CA GLU A 30 13.99 12.01 12.73
C GLU A 30 13.78 10.94 13.82
N MET A 31 12.74 10.11 13.67
CA MET A 31 12.49 8.97 14.55
C MET A 31 13.40 7.76 14.26
N GLY A 32 14.21 7.79 13.20
CA GLY A 32 15.01 6.65 12.74
C GLY A 32 14.17 5.46 12.29
N LYS A 33 12.96 5.73 11.79
CA LYS A 33 12.01 4.71 11.35
C LYS A 33 11.64 4.90 9.87
N ASP A 34 11.20 3.81 9.24
CA ASP A 34 10.69 3.81 7.88
C ASP A 34 9.16 3.71 7.89
N PHE A 35 8.53 4.19 6.83
CA PHE A 35 7.15 3.93 6.50
C PHE A 35 7.01 3.50 5.03
N ILE A 36 5.95 2.80 4.74
CA ILE A 36 5.63 2.30 3.40
C ILE A 36 4.32 2.94 2.96
N VAL A 37 4.32 3.66 1.85
CA VAL A 37 3.07 4.11 1.22
C VAL A 37 2.43 2.91 0.55
N ILE A 38 1.18 2.64 0.90
CA ILE A 38 0.38 1.53 0.40
C ILE A 38 -0.88 2.05 -0.31
N GLY A 39 -1.82 1.17 -0.63
CA GLY A 39 -3.11 1.59 -1.17
C GLY A 39 -3.02 2.21 -2.57
N ALA A 40 -3.93 3.15 -2.84
CA ALA A 40 -4.07 3.73 -4.18
C ALA A 40 -2.93 4.68 -4.57
N ALA A 41 -2.32 5.36 -3.61
CA ALA A 41 -1.17 6.23 -3.88
C ALA A 41 0.04 5.41 -4.39
N SER A 42 0.31 4.27 -3.76
CA SER A 42 1.34 3.33 -4.20
C SER A 42 1.05 2.78 -5.61
N ARG A 43 -0.21 2.39 -5.90
CA ARG A 43 -0.63 1.97 -7.25
C ARG A 43 -0.33 3.05 -8.30
N ASP A 44 -0.64 4.30 -8.02
CA ASP A 44 -0.48 5.39 -8.97
C ASP A 44 1.00 5.71 -9.25
N ILE A 45 1.89 5.47 -8.28
CA ILE A 45 3.33 5.57 -8.45
C ILE A 45 3.85 4.36 -9.25
N LEU A 46 3.44 3.13 -8.89
CA LEU A 46 3.79 1.91 -9.62
C LEU A 46 3.36 1.98 -11.09
N ARG A 47 2.22 2.58 -11.38
CA ARG A 47 1.76 2.84 -12.74
C ARG A 47 2.78 3.63 -13.56
N LYS A 48 3.38 4.66 -12.98
CA LYS A 48 4.42 5.45 -13.64
C LYS A 48 5.72 4.66 -13.78
N TYR A 49 6.08 3.90 -12.76
CA TYR A 49 7.19 2.97 -12.80
C TYR A 49 7.04 1.98 -13.97
N LEU A 50 5.85 1.45 -14.19
CA LEU A 50 5.51 0.55 -15.29
C LEU A 50 5.25 1.27 -16.63
N LYS A 51 5.33 2.60 -16.69
CA LYS A 51 4.97 3.41 -17.87
C LYS A 51 3.57 3.12 -18.41
N ALA A 52 2.65 2.76 -17.53
CA ALA A 52 1.28 2.40 -17.86
C ALA A 52 0.38 3.64 -17.99
N GLU A 53 -0.76 3.49 -18.69
CA GLU A 53 -1.73 4.57 -18.88
C GLU A 53 -2.36 5.07 -17.58
N ALA A 54 -2.94 6.27 -17.62
CA ALA A 54 -3.53 6.89 -16.46
C ALA A 54 -4.78 6.14 -15.96
N SER A 55 -4.78 5.78 -14.67
CA SER A 55 -6.01 5.36 -14.01
C SER A 55 -6.96 6.56 -13.87
N THR A 56 -8.25 6.34 -14.15
CA THR A 56 -9.29 7.37 -13.97
C THR A 56 -9.66 7.56 -12.50
N ARG A 57 -9.26 6.62 -11.64
CA ARG A 57 -9.61 6.63 -10.22
C ARG A 57 -8.63 7.49 -9.42
N ARG A 58 -9.13 8.59 -8.85
CA ARG A 58 -8.38 9.43 -7.91
C ARG A 58 -8.68 9.03 -6.46
N THR A 59 -7.65 8.99 -5.63
CA THR A 59 -7.78 8.86 -4.18
C THR A 59 -7.62 10.21 -3.49
N LYS A 60 -8.29 10.38 -2.34
CA LYS A 60 -8.22 11.59 -1.52
C LYS A 60 -7.46 11.34 -0.22
N ASP A 61 -7.19 10.09 0.08
CA ASP A 61 -6.55 9.58 1.29
C ASP A 61 -5.17 9.01 0.98
N LEU A 62 -4.32 8.99 1.96
CA LEU A 62 -3.00 8.38 1.91
C LEU A 62 -2.96 7.24 2.93
N ASP A 63 -2.78 6.02 2.45
CA ASP A 63 -2.56 4.87 3.31
C ASP A 63 -1.06 4.64 3.50
N ILE A 64 -0.60 4.53 4.73
CA ILE A 64 0.77 4.12 5.03
C ILE A 64 0.80 2.96 6.03
N ALA A 65 1.84 2.15 5.95
CA ALA A 65 2.11 1.06 6.88
C ALA A 65 3.44 1.32 7.61
N ILE A 66 3.48 1.00 8.91
CA ILE A 66 4.65 1.17 9.75
C ILE A 66 4.94 -0.09 10.56
N GLY A 67 6.21 -0.53 10.55
CA GLY A 67 6.66 -1.64 11.39
C GLY A 67 6.87 -1.19 12.82
N VAL A 68 6.23 -1.86 13.78
CA VAL A 68 6.38 -1.62 15.22
C VAL A 68 6.42 -2.94 15.99
N ASP A 69 7.15 -2.95 17.10
CA ASP A 69 7.26 -4.14 17.96
C ASP A 69 6.12 -4.20 18.98
N THR A 70 5.70 -3.05 19.47
CA THR A 70 4.66 -2.92 20.51
C THR A 70 3.64 -1.82 20.18
N TRP A 71 2.50 -1.84 20.87
CA TRP A 71 1.53 -0.75 20.82
C TRP A 71 2.08 0.55 21.42
N ASP A 72 2.96 0.46 22.41
CA ASP A 72 3.60 1.64 22.99
C ASP A 72 4.50 2.34 21.98
N ASP A 73 5.19 1.59 21.11
CA ASP A 73 5.95 2.16 19.99
C ASP A 73 5.03 2.92 19.04
N PHE A 74 3.85 2.35 18.71
CA PHE A 74 2.87 3.01 17.86
C PHE A 74 2.35 4.30 18.51
N PHE A 75 2.06 4.28 19.81
CA PHE A 75 1.57 5.46 20.52
C PHE A 75 2.63 6.56 20.57
N LEU A 76 3.90 6.22 20.80
CA LEU A 76 5.01 7.17 20.77
C LEU A 76 5.17 7.82 19.38
N ILE A 77 5.06 7.03 18.29
CA ILE A 77 5.04 7.56 16.92
C ILE A 77 3.85 8.49 16.73
N SER A 78 2.67 8.10 17.20
CA SER A 78 1.45 8.90 17.10
C SER A 78 1.59 10.25 17.80
N GLU A 79 2.15 10.29 19.01
CA GLU A 79 2.41 11.52 19.77
C GLU A 79 3.45 12.39 19.06
N THR A 80 4.51 11.78 18.54
CA THR A 80 5.53 12.50 17.78
C THR A 80 4.94 13.14 16.53
N LEU A 81 4.11 12.43 15.77
CA LEU A 81 3.42 13.01 14.61
C LEU A 81 2.51 14.18 15.03
N GLN A 82 1.79 14.05 16.14
CA GLN A 82 0.94 15.15 16.64
C GLN A 82 1.78 16.39 17.01
N SER A 83 2.95 16.21 17.61
CA SER A 83 3.87 17.33 17.89
C SER A 83 4.41 18.01 16.62
N LYS A 84 4.35 17.31 15.48
CA LYS A 84 4.75 17.79 14.14
C LYS A 84 3.60 18.36 13.31
N GLY A 85 2.42 18.56 13.94
CA GLY A 85 1.26 19.17 13.29
C GLY A 85 0.29 18.21 12.62
N PHE A 86 0.46 16.89 12.78
CA PHE A 86 -0.56 15.95 12.37
C PHE A 86 -1.63 15.85 13.46
N ARG A 87 -2.89 15.97 13.10
CA ARG A 87 -4.02 15.82 14.03
C ARG A 87 -4.54 14.37 13.98
N LYS A 88 -4.59 13.69 15.11
CA LYS A 88 -5.19 12.35 15.22
C LYS A 88 -6.72 12.45 15.22
N ASP A 89 -7.38 11.51 14.52
CA ASP A 89 -8.85 11.38 14.60
C ASP A 89 -9.28 10.89 16.00
N SER A 90 -10.42 11.36 16.46
CA SER A 90 -10.96 11.00 17.79
C SER A 90 -11.70 9.65 17.80
N VAL A 91 -12.11 9.13 16.63
CA VAL A 91 -12.90 7.91 16.47
C VAL A 91 -12.14 6.84 15.72
N MET A 92 -11.59 7.20 14.56
CA MET A 92 -10.86 6.29 13.69
C MET A 92 -9.42 6.14 14.19
N LYS A 93 -9.10 5.02 14.83
CA LYS A 93 -7.82 4.80 15.54
C LYS A 93 -6.58 4.86 14.65
N GLN A 94 -6.70 4.50 13.37
CA GLN A 94 -5.64 4.58 12.38
C GLN A 94 -5.51 5.95 11.72
N ARG A 95 -6.52 6.84 11.84
CA ARG A 95 -6.64 8.05 11.02
C ARG A 95 -5.96 9.26 11.63
N PHE A 96 -5.24 9.95 10.75
CA PHE A 96 -4.63 11.24 11.01
C PHE A 96 -5.00 12.23 9.92
N TYR A 97 -4.83 13.50 10.21
CA TYR A 97 -5.01 14.60 9.27
C TYR A 97 -3.77 15.46 9.25
N PHE A 98 -3.33 15.84 8.07
CA PHE A 98 -2.31 16.87 7.88
C PHE A 98 -3.00 18.12 7.34
N GLN A 99 -2.76 19.27 7.98
CA GLN A 99 -3.30 20.55 7.55
C GLN A 99 -2.22 21.37 6.87
N ASN A 100 -2.49 21.85 5.67
CA ASN A 100 -1.58 22.76 4.98
C ASN A 100 -1.80 24.22 5.41
N ALA A 101 -0.99 25.16 4.87
CA ALA A 101 -1.09 26.59 5.14
C ALA A 101 -2.46 27.20 4.77
N ASP A 102 -3.16 26.61 3.81
CA ASP A 102 -4.48 27.05 3.33
C ASP A 102 -5.63 26.45 4.17
N SER A 103 -5.33 25.81 5.30
CA SER A 103 -6.27 25.12 6.19
C SER A 103 -7.04 23.95 5.55
N ALA A 104 -6.57 23.44 4.40
CA ALA A 104 -7.09 22.21 3.84
C ALA A 104 -6.54 21.00 4.60
N GLU A 105 -7.38 20.00 4.84
CA GLU A 105 -6.99 18.76 5.53
C GLU A 105 -6.79 17.62 4.53
N TYR A 106 -5.76 16.80 4.75
CA TYR A 106 -5.48 15.57 4.01
C TYR A 106 -5.57 14.38 4.96
N GLU A 107 -6.41 13.41 4.60
CA GLU A 107 -6.59 12.19 5.39
C GLU A 107 -5.43 11.22 5.19
N ILE A 108 -4.93 10.68 6.30
CA ILE A 108 -3.84 9.70 6.32
C ILE A 108 -4.25 8.57 7.23
N ASP A 109 -4.31 7.35 6.69
CA ASP A 109 -4.50 6.15 7.49
C ASP A 109 -3.15 5.48 7.74
N ILE A 110 -2.79 5.31 9.01
CA ILE A 110 -1.53 4.73 9.46
C ILE A 110 -1.81 3.35 10.06
N VAL A 111 -1.37 2.31 9.39
CA VAL A 111 -1.58 0.92 9.79
C VAL A 111 -0.29 0.35 10.39
N PRO A 112 -0.25 0.07 11.71
CA PRO A 112 0.88 -0.62 12.31
C PRO A 112 0.87 -2.11 11.98
N PHE A 113 2.05 -2.71 11.86
CA PHE A 113 2.22 -4.15 11.68
C PHE A 113 3.50 -4.63 12.38
N GLY A 114 3.76 -5.92 12.39
CA GLY A 114 4.92 -6.52 13.05
C GLY A 114 4.55 -7.11 14.40
N GLY A 115 5.24 -6.73 15.48
CA GLY A 115 5.04 -7.30 16.82
C GLY A 115 3.66 -7.05 17.42
N VAL A 116 2.90 -6.09 16.91
CA VAL A 116 1.50 -5.81 17.32
C VAL A 116 0.48 -6.76 16.69
N ALA A 117 0.87 -7.53 15.67
CA ALA A 117 0.00 -8.52 15.06
C ALA A 117 -0.08 -9.77 15.92
N LYS A 118 -1.28 -10.35 16.07
CA LYS A 118 -1.48 -11.66 16.71
C LYS A 118 -1.16 -12.81 15.74
N ASP A 119 -1.19 -14.03 16.21
CA ASP A 119 -0.86 -15.25 15.44
C ASP A 119 -1.72 -15.41 14.17
N ASP A 120 -2.93 -14.86 14.17
CA ASP A 120 -3.85 -14.82 13.03
C ASP A 120 -3.50 -13.73 11.99
N GLN A 121 -2.36 -13.04 12.16
CA GLN A 121 -1.89 -11.93 11.34
C GLN A 121 -2.88 -10.74 11.27
N ASN A 122 -3.68 -10.55 12.29
CA ASN A 122 -4.52 -9.39 12.48
C ASN A 122 -3.99 -8.51 13.62
N ILE A 123 -4.22 -7.22 13.49
CA ILE A 123 -4.10 -6.28 14.60
C ILE A 123 -5.47 -6.02 15.22
N TYR A 124 -5.46 -5.81 16.51
CA TYR A 124 -6.65 -5.54 17.33
C TYR A 124 -6.38 -4.26 18.11
N TRP A 125 -7.08 -3.20 17.75
CA TRP A 125 -6.81 -1.86 18.29
C TRP A 125 -7.18 -1.76 19.77
N PRO A 126 -6.21 -1.45 20.66
CA PRO A 126 -6.49 -1.29 22.07
C PRO A 126 -7.30 -0.03 22.37
N PRO A 127 -7.96 0.05 23.57
CA PRO A 127 -8.07 -1.03 24.55
C PRO A 127 -9.18 -2.05 24.23
N GLU A 128 -10.14 -1.72 23.34
CA GLU A 128 -11.34 -2.53 23.07
C GLU A 128 -11.09 -3.71 22.11
N GLU A 129 -9.86 -3.89 21.64
CA GLU A 129 -9.49 -4.87 20.58
C GLU A 129 -10.32 -4.69 19.29
N ASN A 130 -10.74 -3.48 18.98
CA ASN A 130 -11.60 -3.13 17.85
C ASN A 130 -11.21 -1.77 17.25
N PRO A 131 -11.23 -1.60 15.92
CA PRO A 131 -11.51 -2.62 14.92
C PRO A 131 -10.40 -3.68 14.78
N ARG A 132 -10.76 -4.83 14.22
CA ARG A 132 -9.80 -5.81 13.71
C ARG A 132 -9.39 -5.42 12.30
N MET A 133 -8.09 -5.49 12.01
CA MET A 133 -7.55 -5.26 10.67
C MET A 133 -6.53 -6.34 10.31
N SER A 134 -6.64 -6.92 9.11
CA SER A 134 -5.63 -7.83 8.59
C SER A 134 -4.37 -7.04 8.21
N VAL A 135 -3.22 -7.54 8.66
CA VAL A 135 -1.89 -7.06 8.29
C VAL A 135 -1.04 -8.18 7.68
N LYS A 136 -1.73 -9.20 7.17
CA LYS A 136 -1.11 -10.32 6.49
C LYS A 136 -0.25 -9.83 5.33
N GLY A 137 0.92 -10.41 5.16
CA GLY A 137 1.86 -10.04 4.10
C GLY A 137 2.70 -8.79 4.34
N PHE A 138 2.31 -7.88 5.26
CA PHE A 138 3.02 -6.60 5.47
C PHE A 138 4.49 -6.78 5.86
N SER A 139 4.81 -7.75 6.71
CA SER A 139 6.19 -8.04 7.10
C SER A 139 7.05 -8.56 5.93
N SER A 140 6.46 -9.25 4.98
CA SER A 140 7.13 -9.68 3.75
C SER A 140 7.33 -8.52 2.80
N VAL A 141 6.32 -7.66 2.65
CA VAL A 141 6.37 -6.46 1.82
C VAL A 141 7.48 -5.50 2.27
N LEU A 142 7.72 -5.35 3.58
CA LEU A 142 8.80 -4.50 4.07
C LEU A 142 10.18 -4.90 3.52
N LYS A 143 10.36 -6.19 3.22
CA LYS A 143 11.61 -6.73 2.64
C LYS A 143 11.72 -6.53 1.13
N ASP A 144 10.60 -6.28 0.46
CA ASP A 144 10.49 -6.13 -0.98
C ASP A 144 9.82 -4.79 -1.35
N CYS A 145 10.54 -3.70 -1.11
CA CYS A 145 10.11 -2.34 -1.36
C CYS A 145 11.00 -1.65 -2.39
N ILE A 146 10.41 -0.70 -3.12
CA ILE A 146 11.10 0.27 -3.95
C ILE A 146 11.22 1.57 -3.14
N ASN A 147 12.41 2.16 -3.11
CA ASN A 147 12.63 3.46 -2.50
C ASN A 147 12.38 4.57 -3.52
N ILE A 148 11.34 5.35 -3.34
CA ILE A 148 10.98 6.48 -4.19
C ILE A 148 11.73 7.71 -3.71
N ILE A 149 12.48 8.35 -4.62
CA ILE A 149 13.21 9.60 -4.36
C ILE A 149 12.51 10.70 -5.12
N VAL A 150 12.01 11.72 -4.43
CA VAL A 150 11.26 12.82 -5.02
C VAL A 150 12.13 14.06 -5.10
N ASP A 151 12.39 14.55 -6.34
CA ASP A 151 13.18 15.76 -6.64
C ASP A 151 14.54 15.83 -5.89
N ASP A 152 15.14 14.69 -5.54
CA ASP A 152 16.33 14.56 -4.68
C ASP A 152 16.19 15.22 -3.28
N ASP A 153 14.98 15.53 -2.85
CA ASP A 153 14.68 16.27 -1.63
C ASP A 153 14.23 15.36 -0.47
N PHE A 154 13.33 14.41 -0.76
CA PHE A 154 12.86 13.44 0.24
C PHE A 154 12.59 12.08 -0.39
N SER A 155 12.46 11.06 0.47
CA SER A 155 12.18 9.70 -0.01
C SER A 155 11.19 8.97 0.90
N PHE A 156 10.55 7.96 0.33
CA PHE A 156 9.67 7.04 1.03
C PHE A 156 9.65 5.71 0.30
N LYS A 157 9.15 4.67 0.96
CA LYS A 157 9.05 3.33 0.37
C LYS A 157 7.65 3.05 -0.16
N ILE A 158 7.59 2.29 -1.24
CA ILE A 158 6.36 1.65 -1.73
C ILE A 158 6.62 0.14 -1.88
N PRO A 159 5.59 -0.73 -1.84
CA PRO A 159 5.76 -2.13 -2.21
C PRO A 159 6.32 -2.25 -3.63
N SER A 160 7.13 -3.26 -3.88
CA SER A 160 7.41 -3.71 -5.26
C SER A 160 6.11 -4.14 -5.95
N VAL A 161 6.15 -4.37 -7.26
CA VAL A 161 4.94 -4.77 -7.98
C VAL A 161 4.42 -6.12 -7.50
N PRO A 162 5.24 -7.18 -7.32
CA PRO A 162 4.78 -8.44 -6.71
C PRO A 162 4.21 -8.24 -5.30
N ALA A 163 4.90 -7.48 -4.46
CA ALA A 163 4.47 -7.20 -3.09
C ALA A 163 3.13 -6.45 -3.04
N PHE A 164 2.94 -5.47 -3.92
CA PHE A 164 1.65 -4.78 -4.04
C PHE A 164 0.53 -5.72 -4.45
N PHE A 165 0.79 -6.63 -5.41
CA PHE A 165 -0.19 -7.63 -5.84
C PHE A 165 -0.62 -8.52 -4.66
N ILE A 166 0.33 -9.01 -3.87
CA ILE A 166 0.05 -9.85 -2.69
C ILE A 166 -0.82 -9.10 -1.67
N LEU A 167 -0.50 -7.83 -1.36
CA LEU A 167 -1.34 -7.03 -0.46
C LEU A 167 -2.77 -6.87 -0.98
N LYS A 168 -2.93 -6.70 -2.29
CA LYS A 168 -4.26 -6.60 -2.91
C LYS A 168 -5.02 -7.91 -2.88
N LEU A 169 -4.32 -9.03 -3.04
CA LEU A 169 -4.89 -10.36 -2.95
C LEU A 169 -5.41 -10.64 -1.53
N ASP A 170 -4.59 -10.37 -0.50
CA ASP A 170 -5.01 -10.53 0.90
C ASP A 170 -6.22 -9.62 1.22
N ALA A 171 -6.17 -8.37 0.81
CA ALA A 171 -7.29 -7.45 0.98
C ALA A 171 -8.56 -7.90 0.24
N TRP A 172 -8.41 -8.50 -0.94
CA TRP A 172 -9.54 -9.04 -1.71
C TRP A 172 -10.14 -10.27 -1.01
N THR A 173 -9.35 -11.17 -0.48
CA THR A 173 -9.87 -12.34 0.28
C THR A 173 -10.71 -11.91 1.47
N ASP A 174 -10.36 -10.82 2.14
CA ASP A 174 -11.09 -10.30 3.30
C ASP A 174 -12.40 -9.58 2.93
N ARG A 175 -12.44 -8.88 1.79
CA ARG A 175 -13.54 -7.93 1.52
C ARG A 175 -14.14 -7.98 0.12
N HIS A 176 -13.87 -9.03 -0.67
CA HIS A 176 -14.41 -9.18 -2.04
C HIS A 176 -15.94 -9.14 -2.11
N LEU A 177 -16.62 -9.61 -1.05
CA LEU A 177 -18.09 -9.54 -0.97
C LEU A 177 -18.63 -8.12 -0.75
N LEU A 178 -17.78 -7.18 -0.32
CA LEU A 178 -18.18 -5.78 -0.07
C LEU A 178 -17.93 -4.90 -1.30
N ASN A 179 -16.84 -5.16 -2.01
CA ASN A 179 -16.47 -4.41 -3.22
C ASN A 179 -15.36 -5.14 -4.00
N ASN A 180 -15.19 -4.77 -5.26
CA ASN A 180 -14.20 -5.36 -6.17
C ASN A 180 -12.98 -4.46 -6.43
N LYS A 181 -12.71 -3.49 -5.57
CA LYS A 181 -11.61 -2.51 -5.76
C LYS A 181 -10.24 -3.19 -5.87
N ASP A 182 -10.00 -4.19 -5.03
CA ASP A 182 -8.72 -4.88 -4.99
C ASP A 182 -8.53 -5.78 -6.22
N ALA A 183 -9.60 -6.43 -6.70
CA ALA A 183 -9.59 -7.18 -7.96
C ALA A 183 -9.25 -6.28 -9.16
N LYS A 184 -9.83 -5.08 -9.22
CA LYS A 184 -9.52 -4.08 -10.27
C LYS A 184 -8.06 -3.63 -10.22
N ASP A 185 -7.52 -3.38 -9.03
CA ASP A 185 -6.13 -3.00 -8.86
C ASP A 185 -5.19 -4.15 -9.29
N MET A 186 -5.51 -5.42 -8.97
CA MET A 186 -4.76 -6.59 -9.42
C MET A 186 -4.82 -6.77 -10.94
N SER A 187 -6.01 -6.70 -11.52
CA SER A 187 -6.19 -6.78 -12.98
C SER A 187 -5.41 -5.69 -13.72
N TYR A 188 -5.46 -4.46 -13.20
CA TYR A 188 -4.70 -3.35 -13.75
C TYR A 188 -3.19 -3.64 -13.78
N ILE A 189 -2.64 -4.16 -12.69
CA ILE A 189 -1.24 -4.55 -12.62
C ILE A 189 -0.93 -5.63 -13.65
N LEU A 190 -1.68 -6.73 -13.66
CA LEU A 190 -1.43 -7.85 -14.58
C LEU A 190 -1.46 -7.40 -16.05
N ASN A 191 -2.45 -6.58 -16.43
CA ASN A 191 -2.56 -6.09 -17.80
C ASN A 191 -1.38 -5.19 -18.21
N ASN A 192 -0.91 -4.34 -17.32
CA ASN A 192 0.20 -3.42 -17.64
C ASN A 192 1.57 -4.08 -17.49
N TYR A 193 1.67 -5.09 -16.68
CA TYR A 193 2.86 -5.86 -16.47
C TYR A 193 3.23 -6.72 -17.69
N TYR A 194 2.22 -7.29 -18.33
CA TYR A 194 2.39 -8.14 -19.50
C TYR A 194 2.86 -7.38 -20.77
N LEU A 195 2.59 -6.07 -20.83
CA LEU A 195 2.86 -5.24 -22.01
C LEU A 195 4.30 -4.68 -22.08
N HIS A 196 5.08 -4.81 -21.03
CA HIS A 196 6.46 -4.29 -21.00
C HIS A 196 7.53 -5.39 -21.09
N ASP A 197 8.56 -5.19 -21.95
CA ASP A 197 9.68 -6.14 -22.13
C ASP A 197 10.49 -6.44 -20.85
N VAL A 198 10.41 -5.56 -19.84
CA VAL A 198 10.99 -5.77 -18.50
C VAL A 198 10.24 -6.84 -17.70
N THR A 199 9.08 -7.26 -18.16
CA THR A 199 8.04 -7.94 -17.38
C THR A 199 8.06 -9.46 -17.47
N LYS A 200 8.80 -10.05 -18.41
CA LYS A 200 8.85 -11.54 -18.52
C LYS A 200 9.35 -12.21 -17.23
N GLY A 201 10.39 -11.63 -16.60
CA GLY A 201 10.91 -12.16 -15.34
C GLY A 201 9.92 -12.00 -14.18
N LEU A 202 9.33 -10.83 -14.05
CA LEU A 202 8.41 -10.48 -12.97
C LEU A 202 7.04 -11.17 -13.09
N HIS A 203 6.57 -11.45 -14.33
CA HIS A 203 5.39 -12.28 -14.53
C HIS A 203 5.61 -13.70 -14.00
N LEU A 204 6.79 -14.27 -14.21
CA LEU A 204 7.17 -15.57 -13.64
C LEU A 204 7.22 -15.49 -12.10
N GLU A 205 7.79 -14.44 -11.51
CA GLU A 205 7.80 -14.25 -10.05
C GLU A 205 6.40 -14.16 -9.46
N ILE A 206 5.47 -13.43 -10.11
CA ILE A 206 4.06 -13.40 -9.67
C ILE A 206 3.42 -14.79 -9.81
N CYS A 207 3.68 -15.49 -10.91
CA CYS A 207 3.18 -16.85 -11.12
C CYS A 207 3.72 -17.82 -10.06
N ASP A 208 5.01 -17.73 -9.74
CA ASP A 208 5.64 -18.55 -8.70
C ASP A 208 5.03 -18.24 -7.32
N ILE A 209 4.90 -16.96 -6.96
CA ILE A 209 4.27 -16.55 -5.70
C ILE A 209 2.81 -17.01 -5.61
N LEU A 210 2.05 -16.90 -6.70
CA LEU A 210 0.66 -17.34 -6.74
C LEU A 210 0.56 -18.86 -6.65
N SER A 211 1.45 -19.59 -7.32
CA SER A 211 1.54 -21.05 -7.26
C SER A 211 1.85 -21.53 -5.84
N ASP A 212 2.82 -20.87 -5.19
CA ASP A 212 3.23 -21.19 -3.81
C ASP A 212 2.14 -20.84 -2.76
N ASN A 213 1.21 -19.93 -3.10
CA ASN A 213 0.12 -19.49 -2.23
C ASN A 213 -1.27 -20.02 -2.66
N PHE A 214 -1.33 -21.21 -3.24
CA PHE A 214 -2.59 -21.89 -3.60
C PHE A 214 -3.33 -21.33 -4.82
N PHE A 215 -2.65 -20.61 -5.72
CA PHE A 215 -3.22 -20.18 -6.98
C PHE A 215 -2.63 -20.97 -8.15
N VAL A 216 -3.49 -21.45 -9.02
CA VAL A 216 -3.10 -22.02 -10.32
C VAL A 216 -3.53 -21.07 -11.40
N ILE A 217 -2.61 -20.73 -12.30
CA ILE A 217 -2.91 -19.96 -13.50
C ILE A 217 -3.27 -20.94 -14.61
N ASP A 218 -4.52 -20.92 -15.04
CA ASP A 218 -5.02 -21.66 -16.18
C ASP A 218 -5.42 -20.66 -17.30
N GLY A 219 -4.48 -20.37 -18.19
CA GLY A 219 -4.66 -19.38 -19.24
C GLY A 219 -4.86 -17.99 -18.66
N GLN A 220 -6.08 -17.43 -18.76
CA GLN A 220 -6.46 -16.12 -18.22
C GLN A 220 -7.22 -16.20 -16.88
N ASN A 221 -7.27 -17.38 -16.26
CA ASN A 221 -8.01 -17.58 -15.03
C ASN A 221 -7.08 -17.91 -13.86
N PHE A 222 -7.39 -17.36 -12.69
CA PHE A 222 -6.77 -17.76 -11.43
C PHE A 222 -7.69 -18.77 -10.75
N VAL A 223 -7.12 -19.86 -10.24
CA VAL A 223 -7.83 -20.88 -9.46
C VAL A 223 -7.36 -20.79 -8.03
N PHE A 224 -8.26 -20.51 -7.11
CA PHE A 224 -7.99 -20.48 -5.67
C PHE A 224 -8.63 -21.73 -5.05
N ASP A 225 -7.81 -22.53 -4.37
CA ASP A 225 -8.24 -23.70 -3.59
C ASP A 225 -9.24 -24.61 -4.34
N GLY A 226 -8.96 -24.89 -5.63
CA GLY A 226 -9.79 -25.68 -6.51
C GLY A 226 -11.06 -25.00 -7.04
N GLN A 227 -11.34 -23.77 -6.64
CA GLN A 227 -12.43 -22.95 -7.19
C GLN A 227 -11.86 -21.96 -8.24
N ARG A 228 -12.41 -22.00 -9.45
CA ARG A 228 -12.05 -21.04 -10.50
C ARG A 228 -12.54 -19.65 -10.11
N VAL A 229 -11.62 -18.78 -9.73
CA VAL A 229 -11.89 -17.36 -9.56
C VAL A 229 -11.48 -16.67 -10.86
N LYS A 230 -12.46 -16.33 -11.69
CA LYS A 230 -12.24 -15.56 -12.91
C LYS A 230 -11.95 -14.10 -12.57
N LEU A 231 -10.80 -13.83 -11.94
CA LEU A 231 -10.36 -12.48 -11.59
C LEU A 231 -10.32 -11.58 -12.83
N TYR A 232 -9.88 -12.13 -13.96
CA TYR A 232 -9.78 -11.41 -15.22
C TYR A 232 -11.15 -11.03 -15.79
N GLU A 233 -12.12 -11.95 -15.82
CA GLU A 233 -13.46 -11.65 -16.35
C GLU A 233 -14.24 -10.69 -15.44
N GLN A 234 -14.12 -10.81 -14.12
CA GLN A 234 -14.79 -9.86 -13.20
C GLN A 234 -14.19 -8.46 -13.25
N ALA A 235 -12.89 -8.34 -13.51
CA ALA A 235 -12.25 -7.04 -13.62
C ALA A 235 -12.41 -6.40 -15.01
N VAL A 236 -12.51 -7.20 -16.09
CA VAL A 236 -12.64 -6.71 -17.47
C VAL A 236 -14.09 -6.40 -17.85
N MET A 237 -15.08 -7.08 -17.25
CA MET A 237 -16.52 -6.83 -17.59
C MET A 237 -17.07 -5.51 -17.00
N GLU A 238 -16.30 -4.79 -16.18
CA GLU A 238 -16.68 -3.49 -15.60
C GLU A 238 -15.88 -2.31 -16.17
N PHE A 239 -15.11 -2.52 -17.24
CA PHE A 239 -14.51 -1.51 -18.09
C PHE A 239 -15.27 -1.39 -19.40
#